data_3440f29e5535f1eef429d32a65e1d97b
#
_entry.id   3440f29e5535f1eef429d32a65e1d97b
#
_cell.length_a   1.000
_cell.length_b   1.000
_cell.length_c   1.000
_cell.angle_alpha   90.00
_cell.angle_beta   90.00
_cell.angle_gamma   90.00
#
_symmetry.space_group_name_H-M   'P 1'
#
loop_
_entity.id
_entity.type
_entity.pdbx_description
1 polymer ?
#
loop_
_entity_poly.entity_id
_entity_poly.type
_entity_poly.pdbx_seq_one_letter_code
_entity_poly.pdbx_strand_id
1 'polypeptide(L)'
;MKRLLSFLTVLLLLMPTTVDASSTKVNNIGITCQIDQNGTAIFVEKWDMDVSEGTEGYKIFNGMDDQPLTLIGVTDDRGVTYKNIGTWDSDVSRESKINKCGLIKDGGHYELCFGLGDYGT
;
A
#
# COMPACT_ATOMS: atom_id res chain seq x y z
N MET A 1 39.84 -31.16 -13.38
CA MET A 1 39.30 -30.08 -14.23
C MET A 1 37.78 -30.14 -14.40
N LYS A 2 37.21 -31.29 -14.69
CA LYS A 2 35.74 -31.42 -14.81
C LYS A 2 34.99 -31.05 -13.53
N ARG A 3 35.54 -31.31 -12.36
CA ARG A 3 34.94 -30.96 -11.08
C ARG A 3 34.92 -29.48 -10.80
N LEU A 4 35.93 -28.77 -11.24
CA LEU A 4 36.03 -27.32 -11.06
C LEU A 4 35.01 -26.58 -11.93
N LEU A 5 34.84 -27.02 -13.17
CA LEU A 5 33.87 -26.46 -14.10
C LEU A 5 32.42 -26.66 -13.62
N SER A 6 32.15 -27.86 -13.07
CA SER A 6 30.84 -28.17 -12.50
C SER A 6 30.51 -27.31 -11.28
N PHE A 7 31.50 -27.03 -10.45
CA PHE A 7 31.36 -26.19 -9.28
C PHE A 7 31.10 -24.74 -9.67
N LEU A 8 31.78 -24.24 -10.68
CA LEU A 8 31.58 -22.88 -11.19
C LEU A 8 30.19 -22.69 -11.80
N THR A 9 29.70 -23.69 -12.49
CA THR A 9 28.34 -23.67 -13.05
C THR A 9 27.27 -23.66 -11.97
N VAL A 10 27.46 -24.42 -10.91
CA VAL A 10 26.54 -24.42 -9.77
C VAL A 10 26.56 -23.08 -9.03
N LEU A 11 27.72 -22.47 -8.91
CA LEU A 11 27.84 -21.15 -8.29
C LEU A 11 27.11 -20.07 -9.09
N LEU A 12 27.16 -20.12 -10.41
CA LEU A 12 26.42 -19.22 -11.29
C LEU A 12 24.91 -19.40 -11.17
N LEU A 13 24.45 -20.63 -10.96
CA LEU A 13 23.03 -20.93 -10.75
C LEU A 13 22.53 -20.49 -9.38
N LEU A 14 23.42 -20.40 -8.41
CA LEU A 14 23.12 -19.93 -7.06
C LEU A 14 23.24 -18.41 -6.92
N MET A 15 23.80 -17.73 -7.90
CA MET A 15 23.73 -16.27 -7.91
C MET A 15 22.26 -15.88 -7.92
N PRO A 16 21.81 -15.13 -6.89
CA PRO A 16 20.47 -14.58 -6.95
C PRO A 16 20.42 -13.75 -8.22
N THR A 17 19.66 -14.19 -9.16
CA THR A 17 19.11 -13.29 -10.12
C THR A 17 18.37 -12.27 -9.29
N THR A 18 18.95 -11.11 -9.08
CA THR A 18 18.20 -9.96 -8.71
C THR A 18 17.18 -9.75 -9.81
N VAL A 19 16.11 -10.49 -9.74
CA VAL A 19 14.89 -10.04 -10.33
C VAL A 19 14.57 -8.82 -9.53
N ASP A 20 14.86 -7.68 -10.05
CA ASP A 20 14.20 -6.47 -9.68
C ASP A 20 12.73 -6.75 -9.87
N ALA A 21 12.13 -7.31 -8.85
CA ALA A 21 10.73 -7.35 -8.78
C ALA A 21 10.30 -5.89 -8.85
N SER A 22 9.75 -5.50 -10.00
CA SER A 22 9.03 -4.27 -10.16
C SER A 22 7.88 -4.29 -9.19
N SER A 23 8.18 -4.19 -7.91
CA SER A 23 7.20 -4.18 -6.85
C SER A 23 6.92 -2.75 -6.46
N THR A 24 5.68 -2.47 -6.14
CA THR A 24 5.32 -1.22 -5.50
C THR A 24 6.14 -1.05 -4.23
N LYS A 25 6.80 0.07 -4.13
CA LYS A 25 7.72 0.38 -3.05
C LYS A 25 7.32 1.67 -2.37
N VAL A 26 7.24 1.65 -1.06
CA VAL A 26 7.07 2.86 -0.25
C VAL A 26 8.44 3.37 0.15
N ASN A 27 8.80 4.55 -0.32
CA ASN A 27 10.10 5.16 -0.05
C ASN A 27 10.09 5.93 1.27
N ASN A 28 9.01 6.61 1.56
CA ASN A 28 8.88 7.44 2.74
C ASN A 28 7.42 7.62 3.12
N ILE A 29 7.17 7.71 4.41
CA ILE A 29 5.86 8.09 4.95
C ILE A 29 6.09 9.20 5.97
N GLY A 30 5.52 10.37 5.69
CA GLY A 30 5.46 11.47 6.66
C GLY A 30 4.11 11.45 7.35
N ILE A 31 4.12 11.50 8.68
CA ILE A 31 2.90 11.45 9.47
C ILE A 31 2.82 12.69 10.35
N THR A 32 1.71 13.39 10.27
CA THR A 32 1.35 14.48 11.19
C THR A 32 0.12 14.07 11.97
N CYS A 33 0.16 14.24 13.27
CA CYS A 33 -0.98 13.97 14.15
C CYS A 33 -1.37 15.23 14.89
N GLN A 34 -2.66 15.53 14.88
CA GLN A 34 -3.25 16.58 15.70
C GLN A 34 -4.33 15.97 16.58
N ILE A 35 -4.32 16.37 17.84
CA ILE A 35 -5.34 15.95 18.80
C ILE A 35 -6.18 17.17 19.14
N ASP A 36 -7.47 17.07 18.89
CA ASP A 36 -8.38 18.16 19.22
C ASP A 36 -8.81 18.16 20.69
N GLN A 37 -9.59 19.15 21.09
CA GLN A 37 -10.03 19.30 22.48
C GLN A 37 -10.97 18.18 22.95
N ASN A 38 -11.58 17.48 22.01
CA ASN A 38 -12.46 16.34 22.30
C ASN A 38 -11.71 15.01 22.41
N GLY A 39 -10.39 15.03 22.24
CA GLY A 39 -9.57 13.83 22.27
C GLY A 39 -9.56 13.07 20.94
N THR A 40 -10.09 13.64 19.87
CA THR A 40 -10.02 13.04 18.53
C THR A 40 -8.65 13.29 17.92
N ALA A 41 -8.00 12.22 17.50
CA ALA A 41 -6.72 12.32 16.78
C ALA A 41 -6.98 12.35 15.28
N ILE A 42 -6.40 13.35 14.60
CA ILE A 42 -6.44 13.47 13.15
C ILE A 42 -5.04 13.20 12.63
N PHE A 43 -4.93 12.18 11.79
CA PHE A 43 -3.67 11.81 11.14
C PHE A 43 -3.70 12.26 9.68
N VAL A 44 -2.65 12.94 9.27
CA VAL A 44 -2.39 13.20 7.86
C VAL A 44 -1.10 12.48 7.50
N GLU A 45 -1.19 11.58 6.54
CA GLU A 45 -0.05 10.80 6.08
C GLU A 45 0.27 11.14 4.63
N LYS A 46 1.53 11.41 4.38
CA LYS A 46 2.03 11.61 3.03
C LYS A 46 2.95 10.45 2.68
N TRP A 47 2.56 9.69 1.68
CA TRP A 47 3.28 8.53 1.22
C TRP A 47 4.00 8.84 -0.08
N ASP A 48 5.31 8.62 -0.09
CA ASP A 48 6.11 8.66 -1.30
C ASP A 48 6.31 7.23 -1.79
N MET A 49 5.70 6.91 -2.92
CA MET A 49 5.62 5.54 -3.43
C MET A 49 6.07 5.45 -4.88
N ASP A 50 6.81 4.40 -5.18
CA ASP A 50 7.02 3.95 -6.55
C ASP A 50 6.05 2.82 -6.84
N VAL A 51 5.09 3.08 -7.72
CA VAL A 51 4.03 2.13 -8.05
C VAL A 51 4.32 1.50 -9.39
N SER A 52 4.55 0.20 -9.41
CA SER A 52 4.84 -0.55 -10.64
C SER A 52 3.91 -1.74 -10.86
N GLU A 53 3.22 -2.17 -9.83
CA GLU A 53 2.28 -3.28 -9.91
C GLU A 53 1.27 -3.24 -8.77
N GLY A 54 0.28 -4.11 -8.84
CA GLY A 54 -0.77 -4.17 -7.84
C GLY A 54 -2.00 -3.36 -8.22
N THR A 55 -3.09 -3.57 -7.52
CA THR A 55 -4.36 -2.90 -7.79
C THR A 55 -4.75 -1.93 -6.69
N GLU A 56 -4.15 -2.08 -5.52
CA GLU A 56 -4.48 -1.27 -4.36
C GLU A 56 -3.29 -1.11 -3.42
N GLY A 57 -3.26 0.02 -2.73
CA GLY A 57 -2.45 0.21 -1.54
C GLY A 57 -3.29 0.06 -0.30
N TYR A 58 -2.68 -0.33 0.81
CA TYR A 58 -3.40 -0.46 2.06
C TYR A 58 -2.50 -0.20 3.27
N LYS A 59 -3.13 0.17 4.37
CA LYS A 59 -2.49 0.29 5.67
C LYS A 59 -3.38 -0.34 6.74
N ILE A 60 -2.78 -1.16 7.59
CA ILE A 60 -3.47 -1.84 8.67
C ILE A 60 -3.32 -1.05 9.96
N PHE A 61 -4.43 -0.85 10.66
CA PHE A 61 -4.49 -0.26 11.99
C PHE A 61 -4.97 -1.32 12.97
N ASN A 62 -4.05 -1.81 13.79
CA ASN A 62 -4.36 -2.83 14.81
C ASN A 62 -4.72 -2.17 16.14
N GLY A 63 -5.35 -2.97 17.02
CA GLY A 63 -5.66 -2.51 18.38
C GLY A 63 -6.75 -1.45 18.44
N MET A 64 -7.69 -1.49 17.52
CA MET A 64 -8.75 -0.49 17.38
C MET A 64 -10.09 -0.98 17.92
N ASP A 65 -10.11 -1.91 18.88
CA ASP A 65 -11.33 -2.60 19.35
C ASP A 65 -12.45 -1.65 19.73
N ASP A 66 -12.13 -0.62 20.50
CA ASP A 66 -13.10 0.35 21.01
C ASP A 66 -12.96 1.72 20.34
N GLN A 67 -12.15 1.82 19.32
CA GLN A 67 -11.86 3.11 18.69
C GLN A 67 -12.30 3.11 17.24
N PRO A 68 -13.25 3.97 16.86
CA PRO A 68 -13.64 4.09 15.48
C PRO A 68 -12.55 4.77 14.66
N LEU A 69 -12.30 4.24 13.48
CA LEU A 69 -11.47 4.88 12.48
C LEU A 69 -12.37 5.40 11.35
N THR A 70 -12.20 6.66 11.02
CA THR A 70 -12.93 7.29 9.92
C THR A 70 -11.93 7.74 8.86
N LEU A 71 -12.16 7.34 7.63
CA LEU A 71 -11.38 7.81 6.49
C LEU A 71 -11.94 9.14 6.01
N ILE A 72 -11.15 10.20 6.13
CA ILE A 72 -11.56 11.53 5.69
C ILE A 72 -11.36 11.69 4.19
N GLY A 73 -10.24 11.21 3.66
CA GLY A 73 -9.99 11.28 2.24
C GLY A 73 -8.60 10.82 1.83
N VAL A 74 -8.46 10.59 0.55
CA VAL A 74 -7.20 10.26 -0.11
C VAL A 74 -7.06 11.15 -1.34
N THR A 75 -5.90 11.74 -1.50
CA THR A 75 -5.58 12.58 -2.66
C THR A 75 -4.19 12.18 -3.16
N ASP A 76 -4.00 12.13 -4.46
CA ASP A 76 -2.70 11.84 -5.06
C ASP A 76 -1.96 13.12 -5.52
N ASP A 77 -0.75 12.93 -6.04
CA ASP A 77 0.11 14.03 -6.49
C ASP A 77 -0.40 14.73 -7.76
N ARG A 78 -1.36 14.14 -8.45
CA ARG A 78 -2.05 14.78 -9.58
C ARG A 78 -3.16 15.73 -9.13
N GLY A 79 -3.42 15.79 -7.81
CA GLY A 79 -4.53 16.56 -7.24
C GLY A 79 -5.87 15.85 -7.34
N VAL A 80 -5.88 14.57 -7.67
CA VAL A 80 -7.12 13.79 -7.75
C VAL A 80 -7.54 13.37 -6.35
N THR A 81 -8.74 13.77 -5.95
CA THR A 81 -9.35 13.31 -4.72
C THR A 81 -10.12 12.02 -4.99
N TYR A 82 -9.77 10.97 -4.25
CA TYR A 82 -10.39 9.66 -4.44
C TYR A 82 -11.79 9.63 -3.84
N LYS A 83 -12.68 8.95 -4.53
CA LYS A 83 -14.04 8.74 -4.03
C LYS A 83 -14.01 7.75 -2.87
N ASN A 84 -14.51 8.16 -1.71
CA ASN A 84 -14.69 7.27 -0.58
C ASN A 84 -15.95 6.44 -0.79
N ILE A 85 -15.76 5.13 -0.97
CA ILE A 85 -16.88 4.19 -1.21
C ILE A 85 -17.38 3.51 0.07
N GLY A 86 -16.82 3.89 1.23
CA GLY A 86 -17.16 3.31 2.51
C GLY A 86 -16.46 1.98 2.73
N THR A 87 -17.16 0.88 2.58
CA THR A 87 -16.58 -0.46 2.71
C THR A 87 -15.80 -0.83 1.46
N TRP A 88 -14.54 -1.20 1.65
CA TRP A 88 -13.66 -1.61 0.56
C TRP A 88 -13.85 -3.08 0.23
N ASP A 89 -13.90 -3.41 -1.05
CA ASP A 89 -13.94 -4.77 -1.56
C ASP A 89 -12.68 -5.03 -2.39
N SER A 90 -11.81 -5.89 -1.87
CA SER A 90 -10.53 -6.23 -2.53
C SER A 90 -10.69 -7.16 -3.73
N ASP A 91 -11.85 -7.78 -3.89
CA ASP A 91 -12.10 -8.79 -4.92
C ASP A 91 -12.60 -8.20 -6.24
N VAL A 92 -12.91 -6.90 -6.26
CA VAL A 92 -13.34 -6.24 -7.49
C VAL A 92 -12.18 -5.99 -8.45
N SER A 93 -12.49 -5.70 -9.70
CA SER A 93 -11.48 -5.44 -10.72
C SER A 93 -10.64 -4.20 -10.42
N ARG A 94 -9.47 -4.12 -11.04
CA ARG A 94 -8.60 -2.95 -10.95
C ARG A 94 -9.31 -1.67 -11.37
N GLU A 95 -10.03 -1.71 -12.47
CA GLU A 95 -10.77 -0.55 -12.98
C GLU A 95 -11.80 -0.04 -11.98
N SER A 96 -12.38 -0.94 -11.22
CA SER A 96 -13.35 -0.58 -10.18
C SER A 96 -12.71 0.06 -8.95
N LYS A 97 -11.40 -0.09 -8.78
CA LYS A 97 -10.64 0.47 -7.64
C LYS A 97 -10.02 1.82 -7.94
N ILE A 98 -9.75 2.13 -9.20
CA ILE A 98 -9.03 3.35 -9.57
C ILE A 98 -9.75 4.60 -9.06
N ASN A 99 -8.99 5.50 -8.42
CA ASN A 99 -9.47 6.75 -7.85
C ASN A 99 -10.55 6.57 -6.77
N LYS A 100 -10.52 5.44 -6.08
CA LYS A 100 -11.43 5.14 -4.97
C LYS A 100 -10.63 4.78 -3.72
N CYS A 101 -11.24 4.99 -2.57
CA CYS A 101 -10.69 4.60 -1.28
C CYS A 101 -11.81 4.11 -0.37
N GLY A 102 -11.46 3.42 0.68
CA GLY A 102 -12.41 2.88 1.63
C GLY A 102 -11.72 2.18 2.80
N LEU A 103 -12.53 1.58 3.65
CA LEU A 103 -12.07 0.86 4.83
C LEU A 103 -12.59 -0.55 4.82
N ILE A 104 -11.77 -1.47 5.28
CA ILE A 104 -12.19 -2.79 5.73
C ILE A 104 -12.11 -2.79 7.26
N LYS A 105 -13.19 -3.19 7.91
CA LYS A 105 -13.21 -3.41 9.35
C LYS A 105 -13.29 -4.91 9.60
N ASP A 106 -12.31 -5.43 10.32
CA ASP A 106 -12.23 -6.85 10.65
C ASP A 106 -11.81 -7.03 12.10
N GLY A 107 -12.77 -7.40 12.95
CA GLY A 107 -12.53 -7.55 14.38
C GLY A 107 -11.96 -6.28 14.98
N GLY A 108 -10.80 -6.39 15.62
CA GLY A 108 -10.12 -5.26 16.28
C GLY A 108 -9.21 -4.45 15.37
N HIS A 109 -9.27 -4.62 14.05
CA HIS A 109 -8.43 -3.85 13.15
C HIS A 109 -9.19 -3.24 11.97
N TYR A 110 -8.59 -2.22 11.38
CA TYR A 110 -9.06 -1.60 10.15
C TYR A 110 -7.97 -1.67 9.09
N GLU A 111 -8.37 -1.81 7.85
CA GLU A 111 -7.50 -1.61 6.70
C GLU A 111 -8.00 -0.40 5.91
N LEU A 112 -7.16 0.60 5.80
CA LEU A 112 -7.40 1.72 4.90
C LEU A 112 -6.88 1.32 3.53
N CYS A 113 -7.73 1.36 2.51
CA CYS A 113 -7.41 0.92 1.17
C CYS A 113 -7.65 2.04 0.15
N PHE A 114 -6.82 2.07 -0.87
CA PHE A 114 -6.98 2.99 -1.98
C PHE A 114 -6.53 2.33 -3.28
N GLY A 115 -7.23 2.63 -4.36
CA GLY A 115 -6.94 2.05 -5.66
C GLY A 115 -5.72 2.70 -6.30
N LEU A 116 -4.85 1.86 -6.84
CA LEU A 116 -3.70 2.31 -7.60
C LEU A 116 -4.12 2.58 -9.04
N GLY A 117 -3.74 3.76 -9.54
CA GLY A 117 -4.00 4.15 -10.91
C GLY A 117 -3.07 3.51 -11.91
N ASP A 118 -3.02 4.07 -13.11
CA ASP A 118 -2.05 3.65 -14.10
C ASP A 118 -0.65 4.01 -13.64
N TYR A 119 0.21 3.04 -13.71
CA TYR A 119 1.61 3.17 -13.43
C TYR A 119 2.41 2.58 -14.58
N GLY A 120 3.58 3.12 -14.81
CA GLY A 120 4.50 2.51 -15.74
C GLY A 120 4.43 3.05 -17.16
N THR A 121 3.93 4.22 -17.32
CA THR A 121 4.17 4.96 -18.58
C THR A 121 4.76 6.30 -18.29
#